data_c4f3030bcbd5c9e56f127a1275eeed2d
#
_entry.id   c4f3030bcbd5c9e56f127a1275eeed2d
#
_cell.length_a   1.000
_cell.length_b   1.000
_cell.length_c   1.000
_cell.angle_alpha   90.00
_cell.angle_beta   90.00
_cell.angle_gamma   90.00
#
_symmetry.space_group_name_H-M   'P 1'
#
loop_
_entity.id
_entity.type
_entity.pdbx_description
1 polymer ?
#
loop_
_entity_poly.entity_id
_entity_poly.type
_entity_poly.pdbx_seq_one_letter_code
_entity_poly.pdbx_strand_id
1 'polypeptide(L)'
;KVSKNLFGDITIKVVEADPIGQCMIGDILYVIDETGRIAIDNNGLLINYVQRCPRLNNFDYDRLVEFSKEFAKIPSQVINQISDINYAPQTADETRCEFIMDDGKILYLRYDDMAEQLKGNYYALLMEKYPDDKYYDFLGKYVYRSK
;
A
#
# COMPACT_ATOMS: atom_id res chain seq x y z
N LYS A 1 -16.56 8.65 1.75
CA LYS A 1 -17.94 9.16 1.91
C LYS A 1 -18.38 9.07 3.35
N VAL A 2 -19.32 9.90 3.71
CA VAL A 2 -19.81 10.01 5.06
C VAL A 2 -21.33 9.89 5.04
N SER A 3 -21.87 8.93 5.77
CA SER A 3 -23.30 8.78 5.96
C SER A 3 -23.76 9.51 7.21
N LYS A 4 -24.92 10.11 7.14
CA LYS A 4 -25.57 10.74 8.30
C LYS A 4 -26.65 9.83 8.85
N ASN A 5 -26.68 9.69 10.16
CA ASN A 5 -27.81 9.08 10.85
C ASN A 5 -28.88 10.15 11.06
N LEU A 6 -30.12 9.83 10.68
CA LEU A 6 -31.24 10.77 10.74
C LEU A 6 -31.95 10.82 12.10
N PHE A 7 -31.40 10.23 13.16
CA PHE A 7 -31.96 10.31 14.50
C PHE A 7 -31.53 11.62 15.16
N GLY A 8 -32.36 12.65 14.98
CA GLY A 8 -32.08 13.97 15.50
C GLY A 8 -30.81 14.57 14.84
N ASP A 9 -29.96 15.19 15.65
CA ASP A 9 -28.74 15.84 15.21
C ASP A 9 -27.49 14.93 15.25
N ILE A 10 -27.69 13.61 15.39
CA ILE A 10 -26.59 12.66 15.48
C ILE A 10 -26.06 12.35 14.07
N THR A 11 -24.82 12.70 13.85
CA THR A 11 -24.11 12.35 12.63
C THR A 11 -23.15 11.19 12.89
N ILE A 12 -23.37 10.07 12.22
CA ILE A 12 -22.46 8.93 12.22
C ILE A 12 -21.65 9.01 10.94
N LYS A 13 -20.32 9.16 11.11
CA LYS A 13 -19.41 9.07 9.98
C LYS A 13 -19.08 7.62 9.69
N VAL A 14 -19.47 7.16 8.51
CA VAL A 14 -19.11 5.84 7.98
C VAL A 14 -18.10 6.08 6.86
N VAL A 15 -16.96 5.41 6.95
CA VAL A 15 -15.97 5.43 5.87
C VAL A 15 -16.50 4.54 4.75
N GLU A 16 -16.88 5.14 3.62
CA GLU A 16 -17.39 4.42 2.44
C GLU A 16 -16.32 4.14 1.39
N ALA A 17 -15.16 4.81 1.47
CA ALA A 17 -14.02 4.53 0.60
C ALA A 17 -13.36 3.22 1.02
N ASP A 18 -13.01 2.39 0.04
CA ASP A 18 -12.41 1.09 0.30
C ASP A 18 -11.00 1.22 0.87
N PRO A 19 -10.67 0.47 1.93
CA PRO A 19 -9.33 0.44 2.46
C PRO A 19 -8.38 -0.30 1.50
N ILE A 20 -7.19 0.23 1.34
CA ILE A 20 -6.15 -0.36 0.48
C ILE A 20 -4.85 -0.68 1.23
N GLY A 21 -4.69 -0.22 2.46
CA GLY A 21 -3.51 -0.48 3.26
C GLY A 21 -3.74 -0.19 4.72
N GLN A 22 -2.90 -0.77 5.56
CA GLN A 22 -2.94 -0.60 7.02
C GLN A 22 -1.53 -0.41 7.57
N CYS A 23 -1.41 0.42 8.59
CA CYS A 23 -0.13 0.69 9.23
C CYS A 23 -0.33 0.88 10.73
N MET A 24 0.35 0.07 11.53
CA MET A 24 0.39 0.25 12.97
C MET A 24 1.60 1.12 13.32
N ILE A 25 1.35 2.29 13.90
CA ILE A 25 2.41 3.17 14.41
C ILE A 25 2.18 3.34 15.91
N GLY A 26 3.10 2.81 16.71
CA GLY A 26 2.84 2.65 18.14
C GLY A 26 1.61 1.76 18.36
N ASP A 27 0.66 2.24 19.13
CA ASP A 27 -0.60 1.52 19.43
C ASP A 27 -1.78 1.99 18.56
N ILE A 28 -1.51 2.79 17.53
CA ILE A 28 -2.55 3.38 16.68
C ILE A 28 -2.54 2.71 15.31
N LEU A 29 -3.70 2.25 14.87
CA LEU A 29 -3.91 1.74 13.54
C LEU A 29 -4.30 2.88 12.59
N TYR A 30 -3.52 3.05 11.54
CA TYR A 30 -3.81 3.96 10.44
C TYR A 30 -4.26 3.13 9.23
N VAL A 31 -5.32 3.58 8.58
CA VAL A 31 -5.89 2.92 7.39
C VAL A 31 -5.81 3.87 6.21
N ILE A 32 -5.23 3.41 5.11
CA ILE A 32 -5.20 4.15 3.86
C ILE A 32 -6.38 3.69 3.01
N ASP A 33 -7.16 4.63 2.49
CA ASP A 33 -8.25 4.34 1.57
C ASP A 33 -7.82 4.51 0.10
N GLU A 34 -8.69 4.10 -0.81
CA GLU A 34 -8.49 4.16 -2.27
C GLU A 34 -8.27 5.58 -2.82
N THR A 35 -8.57 6.61 -2.04
CA THR A 35 -8.33 8.01 -2.40
C THR A 35 -6.99 8.54 -1.90
N GLY A 36 -6.25 7.73 -1.16
CA GLY A 36 -4.98 8.12 -0.53
C GLY A 36 -5.13 8.85 0.79
N ARG A 37 -6.34 8.89 1.36
CA ARG A 37 -6.57 9.46 2.68
C ARG A 37 -6.23 8.46 3.77
N ILE A 38 -5.84 8.99 4.92
CA ILE A 38 -5.51 8.20 6.09
C ILE A 38 -6.59 8.42 7.15
N ALA A 39 -7.21 7.33 7.59
CA ALA A 39 -8.11 7.30 8.74
C ALA A 39 -7.39 6.72 9.95
N ILE A 40 -7.73 7.22 11.14
CA ILE A 40 -7.19 6.74 12.40
C ILE A 40 -8.25 5.85 13.05
N ASP A 41 -7.87 4.62 13.37
CA ASP A 41 -8.77 3.69 14.07
C ASP A 41 -8.47 3.65 15.57
N ASN A 42 -8.98 4.62 16.29
CA ASN A 42 -8.81 4.70 17.75
C ASN A 42 -9.67 3.68 18.53
N ASN A 43 -10.73 3.15 17.89
CA ASN A 43 -11.75 2.35 18.57
C ASN A 43 -11.78 0.89 18.13
N GLY A 44 -10.86 0.47 17.25
CA GLY A 44 -10.82 -0.88 16.71
C GLY A 44 -11.96 -1.20 15.74
N LEU A 45 -12.68 -0.20 15.23
CA LEU A 45 -13.83 -0.40 14.35
C LEU A 45 -13.43 -0.83 12.93
N LEU A 46 -12.24 -0.42 12.49
CA LEU A 46 -11.76 -0.68 11.13
C LEU A 46 -10.96 -1.97 11.01
N ILE A 47 -10.55 -2.56 12.11
CA ILE A 47 -9.66 -3.72 12.11
C ILE A 47 -10.18 -4.89 11.27
N ASN A 48 -11.49 -5.12 11.27
CA ASN A 48 -12.10 -6.18 10.47
C ASN A 48 -12.15 -5.87 8.97
N TYR A 49 -12.14 -4.58 8.61
CA TYR A 49 -12.17 -4.15 7.22
C TYR A 49 -10.80 -4.24 6.55
N VAL A 50 -9.73 -4.20 7.33
CA VAL A 50 -8.35 -4.12 6.81
C VAL A 50 -7.61 -5.46 6.82
N GLN A 51 -8.23 -6.53 7.25
CA GLN A 51 -7.58 -7.85 7.38
C GLN A 51 -6.88 -8.34 6.11
N ARG A 52 -7.41 -7.98 4.95
CA ARG A 52 -6.87 -8.37 3.64
C ARG A 52 -6.02 -7.28 2.99
N CYS A 53 -5.91 -6.13 3.63
CA CYS A 53 -5.09 -5.05 3.12
C CYS A 53 -3.61 -5.30 3.38
N PRO A 54 -2.72 -4.85 2.49
CA PRO A 54 -1.29 -4.87 2.75
C PRO A 54 -0.94 -4.22 4.08
N ARG A 55 -0.04 -4.85 4.81
CA ARG A 55 0.53 -4.30 6.03
C ARG A 55 1.75 -3.46 5.70
N LEU A 56 1.74 -2.22 6.14
CA LEU A 56 2.85 -1.30 5.96
C LEU A 56 3.69 -1.25 7.23
N ASN A 57 4.98 -1.50 7.11
CA ASN A 57 5.90 -1.64 8.23
C ASN A 57 7.03 -0.61 8.12
N ASN A 58 7.52 -0.15 9.26
CA ASN A 58 8.65 0.79 9.40
C ASN A 58 8.36 2.20 8.89
N PHE A 59 7.11 2.58 8.72
CA PHE A 59 6.72 3.93 8.39
C PHE A 59 6.54 4.76 9.66
N ASP A 60 7.02 6.00 9.65
CA ASP A 60 6.48 7.03 10.52
C ASP A 60 5.27 7.70 9.88
N TYR A 61 4.57 8.56 10.60
CA TYR A 61 3.35 9.18 10.10
C TYR A 61 3.62 10.08 8.88
N ASP A 62 4.67 10.86 8.88
CA ASP A 62 4.99 11.79 7.79
C ASP A 62 5.31 11.01 6.49
N ARG A 63 6.06 9.93 6.59
CA ARG A 63 6.34 9.03 5.47
C ARG A 63 5.07 8.34 4.98
N LEU A 64 4.22 7.93 5.91
CA LEU A 64 2.95 7.30 5.57
C LEU A 64 2.05 8.26 4.76
N VAL A 65 2.02 9.55 5.11
CA VAL A 65 1.26 10.57 4.37
C VAL A 65 1.79 10.71 2.93
N GLU A 66 3.09 10.78 2.75
CA GLU A 66 3.70 10.83 1.42
C GLU A 66 3.42 9.57 0.61
N PHE A 67 3.63 8.41 1.23
CA PHE A 67 3.43 7.10 0.62
C PHE A 67 1.98 6.89 0.18
N SER A 68 1.02 7.23 1.02
CA SER A 68 -0.40 6.94 0.76
C SER A 68 -0.93 7.60 -0.51
N LYS A 69 -0.46 8.79 -0.83
CA LYS A 69 -0.85 9.52 -2.04
C LYS A 69 -0.42 8.79 -3.30
N GLU A 70 0.78 8.26 -3.31
CA GLU A 70 1.32 7.52 -4.45
C GLU A 70 0.76 6.09 -4.50
N PHE A 71 0.56 5.48 -3.34
CA PHE A 71 0.03 4.12 -3.23
C PHE A 71 -1.37 4.00 -3.82
N ALA A 72 -2.22 4.99 -3.59
CA ALA A 72 -3.58 5.01 -4.13
C ALA A 72 -3.63 5.08 -5.68
N LYS A 73 -2.54 5.42 -6.33
CA LYS A 73 -2.44 5.46 -7.80
C LYS A 73 -2.10 4.09 -8.41
N ILE A 74 -1.68 3.12 -7.61
CA ILE A 74 -1.35 1.77 -8.10
C ILE A 74 -2.64 1.05 -8.47
N PRO A 75 -2.66 0.31 -9.58
CA PRO A 75 -3.84 -0.48 -9.96
C PRO A 75 -4.29 -1.43 -8.84
N SER A 76 -5.59 -1.49 -8.60
CA SER A 76 -6.16 -2.33 -7.53
C SER A 76 -5.81 -3.81 -7.67
N GLN A 77 -5.67 -4.29 -8.91
CA GLN A 77 -5.26 -5.67 -9.18
C GLN A 77 -3.86 -5.98 -8.61
N VAL A 78 -2.96 -4.99 -8.63
CA VAL A 78 -1.62 -5.14 -8.06
C VAL A 78 -1.69 -5.05 -6.54
N ILE A 79 -2.39 -4.05 -6.01
CA ILE A 79 -2.54 -3.86 -4.56
C ILE A 79 -3.10 -5.12 -3.89
N ASN A 80 -4.08 -5.76 -4.52
CA ASN A 80 -4.72 -6.97 -4.00
C ASN A 80 -3.79 -8.20 -3.94
N GLN A 81 -2.62 -8.13 -4.55
CA GLN A 81 -1.61 -9.18 -4.52
C GLN A 81 -0.47 -8.90 -3.54
N ILE A 82 -0.52 -7.79 -2.83
CA ILE A 82 0.53 -7.38 -1.89
C ILE A 82 0.16 -7.85 -0.48
N SER A 83 1.09 -8.55 0.18
CA SER A 83 0.97 -8.96 1.57
C SER A 83 1.49 -7.88 2.52
N ASP A 84 2.71 -7.45 2.30
CA ASP A 84 3.41 -6.49 3.16
C ASP A 84 4.21 -5.48 2.33
N ILE A 85 4.37 -4.29 2.87
CA ILE A 85 5.27 -3.27 2.33
C ILE A 85 6.15 -2.77 3.46
N ASN A 86 7.44 -2.98 3.32
CA ASN A 86 8.43 -2.51 4.28
C ASN A 86 9.10 -1.24 3.76
N TYR A 87 9.01 -0.16 4.53
CA TYR A 87 9.85 1.00 4.28
C TYR A 87 11.29 0.64 4.63
N ALA A 88 12.16 0.62 3.64
CA ALA A 88 13.54 0.14 3.75
C ALA A 88 14.50 1.07 3.02
N PRO A 89 14.68 2.31 3.51
CA PRO A 89 15.51 3.31 2.85
C PRO A 89 16.97 2.91 2.82
N GLN A 90 17.66 3.37 1.80
CA GLN A 90 19.11 3.28 1.67
C GLN A 90 19.68 4.67 1.40
N THR A 91 21.00 4.85 1.57
CA THR A 91 21.66 6.15 1.38
C THR A 91 21.38 6.76 0.00
N ALA A 92 21.38 5.92 -1.04
CA ALA A 92 21.11 6.36 -2.42
C ALA A 92 19.61 6.38 -2.77
N ASP A 93 18.76 5.76 -1.96
CA ASP A 93 17.33 5.56 -2.23
C ASP A 93 16.51 5.76 -0.95
N GLU A 94 16.28 7.01 -0.59
CA GLU A 94 15.57 7.37 0.66
C GLU A 94 14.11 6.96 0.67
N THR A 95 13.50 6.76 -0.51
CA THR A 95 12.09 6.36 -0.67
C THR A 95 11.93 4.88 -0.99
N ARG A 96 12.99 4.10 -0.86
CA ARG A 96 12.98 2.67 -1.18
C ARG A 96 12.05 1.90 -0.25
N CYS A 97 11.23 1.05 -0.88
CA CYS A 97 10.35 0.10 -0.20
C CYS A 97 10.57 -1.30 -0.75
N GLU A 98 10.31 -2.28 0.10
CA GLU A 98 10.28 -3.70 -0.25
C GLU A 98 8.83 -4.16 -0.22
N PHE A 99 8.31 -4.59 -1.37
CA PHE A 99 6.96 -5.12 -1.51
C PHE A 99 7.02 -6.64 -1.49
N ILE A 100 6.35 -7.25 -0.52
CA ILE A 100 6.23 -8.69 -0.41
C ILE A 100 4.86 -9.07 -0.96
N MET A 101 4.86 -9.84 -2.04
CA MET A 101 3.65 -10.27 -2.72
C MET A 101 3.10 -11.55 -2.08
N ASP A 102 1.81 -11.82 -2.26
CA ASP A 102 1.14 -13.01 -1.69
C ASP A 102 1.77 -14.33 -2.14
N ASP A 103 2.35 -14.38 -3.33
CA ASP A 103 3.04 -15.56 -3.87
C ASP A 103 4.50 -15.67 -3.43
N GLY A 104 4.97 -14.77 -2.57
CA GLY A 104 6.35 -14.76 -2.06
C GLY A 104 7.34 -13.98 -2.90
N LYS A 105 6.93 -13.40 -4.03
CA LYS A 105 7.79 -12.52 -4.84
C LYS A 105 8.07 -11.22 -4.08
N ILE A 106 9.24 -10.65 -4.33
CA ILE A 106 9.71 -9.43 -3.67
C ILE A 106 10.04 -8.39 -4.72
N LEU A 107 9.41 -7.21 -4.60
CA LEU A 107 9.66 -6.07 -5.48
C LEU A 107 10.36 -4.96 -4.69
N TYR A 108 11.41 -4.39 -5.25
CA TYR A 108 12.06 -3.19 -4.71
C TYR A 108 11.65 -2.00 -5.54
N LEU A 109 10.99 -1.04 -4.92
CA LEU A 109 10.42 0.13 -5.57
C LEU A 109 10.70 1.39 -4.74
N ARG A 110 10.78 2.54 -5.39
CA ARG A 110 10.68 3.83 -4.68
C ARG A 110 9.21 4.23 -4.61
N TYR A 111 8.73 4.69 -3.47
CA TYR A 111 7.33 5.06 -3.37
C TYR A 111 6.97 6.32 -4.17
N ASP A 112 7.93 7.15 -4.51
CA ASP A 112 7.70 8.35 -5.32
C ASP A 112 7.55 8.07 -6.82
N ASP A 113 7.95 6.87 -7.31
CA ASP A 113 7.74 6.47 -8.71
C ASP A 113 7.03 5.12 -8.89
N MET A 114 6.65 4.44 -7.82
CA MET A 114 6.07 3.09 -7.87
C MET A 114 4.79 3.00 -8.70
N ALA A 115 3.96 4.03 -8.66
CA ALA A 115 2.71 4.04 -9.44
C ALA A 115 3.00 4.05 -10.94
N GLU A 116 4.02 4.76 -11.37
CA GLU A 116 4.47 4.77 -12.77
C GLU A 116 5.06 3.43 -13.19
N GLN A 117 5.84 2.79 -12.30
CA GLN A 117 6.45 1.49 -12.55
C GLN A 117 5.43 0.35 -12.63
N LEU A 118 4.34 0.45 -11.88
CA LEU A 118 3.32 -0.60 -11.78
C LEU A 118 2.03 -0.31 -12.54
N LYS A 119 2.02 0.75 -13.36
CA LYS A 119 0.81 1.15 -14.10
C LYS A 119 0.39 0.15 -15.17
N GLY A 120 -0.89 0.20 -15.53
CA GLY A 120 -1.45 -0.67 -16.56
C GLY A 120 -1.35 -2.14 -16.16
N ASN A 121 -1.03 -2.99 -17.14
CA ASN A 121 -0.83 -4.43 -16.90
C ASN A 121 0.64 -4.86 -17.01
N TYR A 122 1.58 -3.91 -16.87
CA TYR A 122 3.01 -4.21 -16.95
C TYR A 122 3.45 -5.24 -15.91
N TYR A 123 2.96 -5.11 -14.67
CA TYR A 123 3.24 -6.08 -13.62
C TYR A 123 2.80 -7.50 -14.02
N ALA A 124 1.56 -7.64 -14.51
CA ALA A 124 1.04 -8.94 -14.92
C ALA A 124 1.87 -9.56 -16.04
N LEU A 125 2.24 -8.77 -17.05
CA LEU A 125 3.08 -9.22 -18.16
C LEU A 125 4.47 -9.65 -17.69
N LEU A 126 5.04 -8.92 -16.73
CA LEU A 126 6.35 -9.25 -16.17
C LEU A 126 6.31 -10.59 -15.42
N MET A 127 5.25 -10.81 -14.63
CA MET A 127 5.07 -12.07 -13.89
C MET A 127 4.80 -13.25 -14.81
N GLU A 128 4.05 -13.04 -15.88
CA GLU A 128 3.78 -14.07 -16.87
C GLU A 128 5.05 -14.48 -17.61
N LYS A 129 5.87 -13.49 -17.97
CA LYS A 129 7.11 -13.74 -18.72
C LYS A 129 8.21 -14.40 -17.89
N TYR A 130 8.26 -14.11 -16.59
CA TYR A 130 9.33 -14.56 -15.69
C TYR A 130 8.77 -15.15 -14.40
N PRO A 131 7.99 -16.23 -14.46
CA PRO A 131 7.27 -16.75 -13.30
C PRO A 131 8.17 -17.33 -12.21
N ASP A 132 9.36 -17.78 -12.58
CA ASP A 132 10.29 -18.48 -11.67
C ASP A 132 11.23 -17.54 -10.91
N ASP A 133 11.26 -16.27 -11.29
CA ASP A 133 12.07 -15.27 -10.57
C ASP A 133 11.37 -14.86 -9.28
N LYS A 134 12.15 -14.59 -8.25
CA LYS A 134 11.64 -14.19 -6.93
C LYS A 134 11.81 -12.71 -6.66
N TYR A 135 12.91 -12.14 -7.11
CA TYR A 135 13.29 -10.75 -6.82
C TYR A 135 13.19 -9.91 -8.08
N TYR A 136 12.57 -8.74 -7.95
CA TYR A 136 12.38 -7.77 -9.04
C TYR A 136 12.78 -6.39 -8.54
N ASP A 137 13.86 -5.86 -9.07
CA ASP A 137 14.40 -4.57 -8.66
C ASP A 137 14.06 -3.51 -9.72
N PHE A 138 13.21 -2.56 -9.34
CA PHE A 138 12.74 -1.45 -10.17
C PHE A 138 13.50 -0.14 -9.89
N LEU A 139 14.57 -0.17 -9.10
CA LEU A 139 15.26 1.05 -8.67
C LEU A 139 16.13 1.65 -9.76
N GLY A 140 16.59 0.85 -10.71
CA GLY A 140 17.41 1.29 -11.82
C GLY A 140 16.62 1.65 -13.07
N LYS A 141 17.34 1.93 -14.13
CA LYS A 141 16.76 2.20 -15.46
C LYS A 141 16.04 0.96 -16.04
N TYR A 142 16.53 -0.21 -15.71
CA TYR A 142 15.98 -1.50 -16.13
C TYR A 142 15.56 -2.30 -14.91
N VAL A 143 14.57 -3.17 -15.07
CA VAL A 143 14.18 -4.11 -14.03
C VAL A 143 15.18 -5.25 -13.98
N TYR A 144 15.88 -5.39 -12.85
CA TYR A 144 16.73 -6.52 -12.59
C TYR A 144 15.96 -7.62 -11.88
N ARG A 145 16.20 -8.87 -12.25
CA ARG A 145 15.49 -10.02 -11.73
C ARG A 145 16.46 -11.08 -11.27
N SER A 146 16.07 -11.83 -10.27
CA SER A 146 16.82 -12.99 -9.79
C SER A 146 15.92 -14.03 -9.14
N LYS A 147 16.44 -15.24 -9.04
CA LYS A 147 15.75 -16.36 -8.39
C LYS A 147 15.82 -16.30 -6.86
#